data_30a697be699f665e83fc47ec4b238b4b
#
_entry.id   30a697be699f665e83fc47ec4b238b4b
#
_cell.length_a   1.000
_cell.length_b   1.000
_cell.length_c   1.000
_cell.angle_alpha   90.00
_cell.angle_beta   90.00
_cell.angle_gamma   90.00
#
_symmetry.space_group_name_H-M   'P 1'
#
loop_
_entity.id
_entity.type
_entity.pdbx_description
1 polymer ?
#
loop_
_entity_poly.entity_id
_entity_poly.type
_entity_poly.pdbx_seq_one_letter_code
_entity_poly.pdbx_strand_id
1 'polypeptide(L)'
;GTVFAEAGVPAIGVTCTNPQVTSDCDVYFRICFLDPFQGTVLANYAYKELGVDTAYLLGMLGSDYDQGLIYYFTQAFEKLGGKVVAENFPEGNANFVSYINNAKAANAGVIFSPVSINYAQLIVEAAAAQGFEGTILGGDTLDSNMVVEAAKGKDVDVKITTFYQEGGNPEFDAGIKEWINANADAKTNNGGSDMVSAVTVMG
;
A
#
# COMPACT_ATOMS: atom_id res chain seq x y z
N GLY A 1 1.52 -4.80 20.63
CA GLY A 1 0.92 -6.01 21.22
C GLY A 1 1.23 -6.16 22.69
N THR A 2 2.50 -6.14 23.10
CA THR A 2 2.94 -6.45 24.49
C THR A 2 2.29 -5.56 25.56
N VAL A 3 2.24 -4.26 25.33
CA VAL A 3 1.62 -3.30 26.29
C VAL A 3 0.14 -3.62 26.53
N PHE A 4 -0.59 -3.99 25.49
CA PHE A 4 -2.01 -4.39 25.61
C PHE A 4 -2.15 -5.73 26.33
N ALA A 5 -1.27 -6.70 26.04
CA ALA A 5 -1.27 -8.00 26.69
C ALA A 5 -0.98 -7.87 28.21
N GLU A 6 0.03 -7.10 28.58
CA GLU A 6 0.37 -6.82 29.99
C GLU A 6 -0.75 -6.13 30.75
N ALA A 7 -1.48 -5.23 30.09
CA ALA A 7 -2.62 -4.53 30.65
C ALA A 7 -3.92 -5.35 30.65
N GLY A 8 -3.96 -6.50 29.97
CA GLY A 8 -5.18 -7.29 29.77
C GLY A 8 -6.26 -6.57 28.96
N VAL A 9 -5.86 -5.64 28.08
CA VAL A 9 -6.78 -4.84 27.29
C VAL A 9 -6.82 -5.38 25.85
N PRO A 10 -8.00 -5.78 25.33
CA PRO A 10 -8.11 -6.19 23.93
C PRO A 10 -7.91 -5.00 22.99
N ALA A 11 -7.24 -5.24 21.88
CA ALA A 11 -7.00 -4.28 20.81
C ALA A 11 -7.38 -4.85 19.46
N ILE A 12 -7.87 -3.99 18.54
CA ILE A 12 -8.22 -4.37 17.16
C ILE A 12 -7.47 -3.45 16.20
N GLY A 13 -6.59 -4.04 15.38
CA GLY A 13 -5.94 -3.36 14.27
C GLY A 13 -6.88 -3.31 13.06
N VAL A 14 -7.20 -2.11 12.58
CA VAL A 14 -8.09 -1.90 11.43
C VAL A 14 -7.32 -2.16 10.14
N THR A 15 -6.10 -1.62 10.01
CA THR A 15 -5.26 -1.69 8.82
C THR A 15 -3.84 -2.19 9.13
N CYS A 16 -3.68 -2.94 10.21
CA CYS A 16 -2.39 -3.48 10.64
C CYS A 16 -2.06 -4.78 9.89
N THR A 17 -1.64 -4.69 8.65
CA THR A 17 -1.48 -5.82 7.71
C THR A 17 -0.26 -6.69 7.99
N ASN A 18 0.78 -6.19 8.67
CA ASN A 18 1.96 -6.99 9.01
C ASN A 18 1.60 -8.14 9.97
N PRO A 19 1.92 -9.41 9.64
CA PRO A 19 1.61 -10.57 10.48
C PRO A 19 2.12 -10.45 11.92
N GLN A 20 3.27 -9.80 12.12
CA GLN A 20 3.92 -9.68 13.42
C GLN A 20 3.11 -8.85 14.44
N VAL A 21 2.18 -8.02 13.97
CA VAL A 21 1.35 -7.19 14.87
C VAL A 21 0.53 -8.03 15.85
N THR A 22 0.08 -9.21 15.43
CA THR A 22 -0.72 -10.13 16.26
C THR A 22 0.03 -11.38 16.67
N SER A 23 1.28 -11.57 16.25
CA SER A 23 2.08 -12.69 16.73
C SER A 23 2.40 -12.51 18.22
N ASP A 24 2.33 -13.58 18.96
CA ASP A 24 2.62 -13.62 20.39
C ASP A 24 1.77 -12.66 21.26
N CYS A 25 0.54 -12.33 20.81
CA CYS A 25 -0.36 -11.47 21.55
C CYS A 25 -1.82 -11.93 21.44
N ASP A 26 -2.31 -12.61 22.45
CA ASP A 26 -3.67 -13.20 22.48
C ASP A 26 -4.80 -12.17 22.58
N VAL A 27 -4.47 -10.93 22.86
CA VAL A 27 -5.46 -9.82 23.02
C VAL A 27 -5.43 -8.83 21.85
N TYR A 28 -4.55 -9.04 20.86
CA TYR A 28 -4.49 -8.18 19.70
C TYR A 28 -5.09 -8.88 18.47
N PHE A 29 -6.18 -8.34 17.96
CA PHE A 29 -6.93 -8.84 16.80
C PHE A 29 -6.77 -7.92 15.61
N ARG A 30 -7.14 -8.38 14.41
CA ARG A 30 -7.21 -7.55 13.21
C ARG A 30 -8.42 -7.93 12.35
N ILE A 31 -8.86 -7.00 11.49
CA ILE A 31 -9.94 -7.22 10.53
C ILE A 31 -9.49 -7.07 9.08
N CYS A 32 -8.22 -6.74 8.85
CA CYS A 32 -7.63 -6.57 7.51
C CYS A 32 -6.96 -7.86 7.01
N PHE A 33 -6.68 -7.90 5.71
CA PHE A 33 -5.82 -8.92 5.12
C PHE A 33 -4.37 -8.79 5.61
N LEU A 34 -3.54 -9.76 5.24
CA LEU A 34 -2.13 -9.84 5.64
C LEU A 34 -1.20 -9.48 4.49
N ASP A 35 -0.04 -8.91 4.80
CA ASP A 35 1.02 -8.59 3.83
C ASP A 35 1.49 -9.77 2.97
N PRO A 36 1.57 -11.03 3.46
CA PRO A 36 1.85 -12.18 2.60
C PRO A 36 0.86 -12.35 1.46
N PHE A 37 -0.43 -12.12 1.72
CA PHE A 37 -1.47 -12.14 0.70
C PHE A 37 -1.34 -10.95 -0.24
N GLN A 38 -1.22 -9.74 0.31
CA GLN A 38 -1.07 -8.49 -0.43
C GLN A 38 0.13 -8.53 -1.39
N GLY A 39 1.31 -8.90 -0.88
CA GLY A 39 2.53 -9.02 -1.67
C GLY A 39 2.41 -10.08 -2.78
N THR A 40 1.75 -11.21 -2.49
CA THR A 40 1.51 -12.26 -3.49
C THR A 40 0.57 -11.78 -4.60
N VAL A 41 -0.50 -11.08 -4.27
CA VAL A 41 -1.45 -10.52 -5.25
C VAL A 41 -0.75 -9.52 -6.16
N LEU A 42 -0.01 -8.58 -5.59
CA LEU A 42 0.72 -7.56 -6.36
C LEU A 42 1.81 -8.16 -7.26
N ALA A 43 2.54 -9.16 -6.78
CA ALA A 43 3.54 -9.87 -7.57
C ALA A 43 2.93 -10.64 -8.75
N ASN A 44 1.80 -11.34 -8.51
CA ASN A 44 1.07 -12.01 -9.58
C ASN A 44 0.52 -11.00 -10.60
N TYR A 45 0.00 -9.88 -10.16
CA TYR A 45 -0.51 -8.83 -11.03
C TYR A 45 0.62 -8.27 -11.91
N ALA A 46 1.77 -7.91 -11.32
CA ALA A 46 2.92 -7.42 -12.06
C ALA A 46 3.41 -8.43 -13.11
N TYR A 47 3.58 -9.68 -12.72
CA TYR A 47 4.14 -10.70 -13.59
C TYR A 47 3.17 -11.19 -14.66
N LYS A 48 1.93 -11.51 -14.28
CA LYS A 48 0.95 -12.17 -15.17
C LYS A 48 0.08 -11.20 -15.95
N GLU A 49 -0.38 -10.11 -15.30
CA GLU A 49 -1.30 -9.17 -15.93
C GLU A 49 -0.56 -8.05 -16.68
N LEU A 50 0.50 -7.50 -16.05
CA LEU A 50 1.32 -6.47 -16.71
C LEU A 50 2.43 -7.06 -17.58
N GLY A 51 2.73 -8.35 -17.48
CA GLY A 51 3.78 -9.00 -18.27
C GLY A 51 5.19 -8.53 -17.92
N VAL A 52 5.41 -8.04 -16.71
CA VAL A 52 6.68 -7.47 -16.25
C VAL A 52 7.58 -8.58 -15.73
N ASP A 53 8.82 -8.62 -16.20
CA ASP A 53 9.85 -9.58 -15.76
C ASP A 53 10.87 -8.97 -14.78
N THR A 54 10.92 -7.64 -14.66
CA THR A 54 11.85 -6.93 -13.78
C THR A 54 11.11 -5.87 -12.95
N ALA A 55 11.16 -6.01 -11.64
CA ALA A 55 10.57 -5.09 -10.68
C ALA A 55 11.66 -4.33 -9.91
N TYR A 56 11.48 -3.02 -9.74
CA TYR A 56 12.28 -2.19 -8.86
C TYR A 56 11.53 -1.94 -7.56
N LEU A 57 12.12 -2.32 -6.43
CA LEU A 57 11.49 -2.22 -5.12
C LEU A 57 12.12 -1.09 -4.33
N LEU A 58 11.29 -0.20 -3.81
CA LEU A 58 11.73 1.00 -3.12
C LEU A 58 11.00 1.16 -1.79
N GLY A 59 11.71 1.05 -0.67
CA GLY A 59 11.17 1.16 0.68
C GLY A 59 11.98 2.06 1.58
N MET A 60 11.37 2.53 2.67
CA MET A 60 12.05 3.31 3.68
C MET A 60 12.84 2.39 4.62
N LEU A 61 14.07 2.78 4.92
CA LEU A 61 14.88 2.13 5.96
C LEU A 61 14.21 2.25 7.32
N GLY A 62 14.12 1.13 8.05
CA GLY A 62 13.55 1.09 9.39
C GLY A 62 12.02 1.03 9.44
N SER A 63 11.33 0.98 8.30
CA SER A 63 9.91 0.72 8.24
C SER A 63 9.63 -0.79 8.17
N ASP A 64 9.09 -1.36 9.25
CA ASP A 64 8.72 -2.78 9.29
C ASP A 64 7.64 -3.13 8.25
N TYR A 65 6.75 -2.18 7.96
CA TYR A 65 5.71 -2.35 6.95
C TYR A 65 6.34 -2.43 5.54
N ASP A 66 7.14 -1.43 5.15
CA ASP A 66 7.76 -1.38 3.83
C ASP A 66 8.61 -2.63 3.59
N GLN A 67 9.51 -2.94 4.54
CA GLN A 67 10.43 -4.06 4.41
C GLN A 67 9.70 -5.41 4.40
N GLY A 68 8.66 -5.55 5.23
CA GLY A 68 7.83 -6.75 5.28
C GLY A 68 7.10 -7.01 3.96
N LEU A 69 6.43 -5.98 3.43
CA LEU A 69 5.66 -6.13 2.19
C LEU A 69 6.57 -6.31 0.96
N ILE A 70 7.71 -5.62 0.91
CA ILE A 70 8.77 -5.84 -0.09
C ILE A 70 9.26 -7.29 -0.05
N TYR A 71 9.50 -7.84 1.13
CA TYR A 71 9.91 -9.23 1.28
C TYR A 71 8.89 -10.20 0.68
N TYR A 72 7.60 -10.07 1.00
CA TYR A 72 6.56 -10.96 0.48
C TYR A 72 6.35 -10.81 -1.03
N PHE A 73 6.43 -9.60 -1.54
CA PHE A 73 6.40 -9.35 -2.98
C PHE A 73 7.57 -10.04 -3.68
N THR A 74 8.80 -9.86 -3.16
CA THR A 74 10.02 -10.47 -3.71
C THR A 74 9.90 -11.97 -3.78
N GLN A 75 9.51 -12.64 -2.68
CA GLN A 75 9.36 -14.09 -2.65
C GLN A 75 8.36 -14.59 -3.70
N ALA A 76 7.25 -13.90 -3.87
CA ALA A 76 6.24 -14.29 -4.83
C ALA A 76 6.68 -13.99 -6.28
N PHE A 77 7.32 -12.85 -6.53
CA PHE A 77 7.72 -12.42 -7.86
C PHE A 77 8.87 -13.27 -8.42
N GLU A 78 9.89 -13.57 -7.60
CA GLU A 78 11.01 -14.43 -7.97
C GLU A 78 10.55 -15.88 -8.20
N LYS A 79 9.57 -16.37 -7.41
CA LYS A 79 8.96 -17.70 -7.63
C LYS A 79 8.26 -17.81 -8.99
N LEU A 80 7.76 -16.71 -9.55
CA LEU A 80 7.18 -16.66 -10.88
C LEU A 80 8.24 -16.57 -11.99
N GLY A 81 9.51 -16.36 -11.66
CA GLY A 81 10.61 -16.17 -12.60
C GLY A 81 11.00 -14.72 -12.84
N GLY A 82 10.41 -13.79 -12.10
CA GLY A 82 10.73 -12.36 -12.16
C GLY A 82 12.08 -12.04 -11.52
N LYS A 83 12.62 -10.87 -11.87
CA LYS A 83 13.85 -10.31 -11.32
C LYS A 83 13.53 -9.09 -10.47
N VAL A 84 14.26 -8.94 -9.38
CA VAL A 84 14.08 -7.85 -8.43
C VAL A 84 15.37 -7.03 -8.31
N VAL A 85 15.22 -5.70 -8.35
CA VAL A 85 16.26 -4.74 -7.95
C VAL A 85 15.67 -3.94 -6.80
N ALA A 86 16.30 -4.01 -5.62
CA ALA A 86 15.79 -3.36 -4.42
C ALA A 86 16.74 -2.25 -3.93
N GLU A 87 16.18 -1.11 -3.59
CA GLU A 87 16.88 -0.02 -2.92
C GLU A 87 16.05 0.51 -1.76
N ASN A 88 16.73 1.12 -0.79
CA ASN A 88 16.09 1.75 0.34
C ASN A 88 16.50 3.22 0.42
N PHE A 89 15.58 4.05 0.91
CA PHE A 89 15.84 5.46 1.20
C PHE A 89 15.75 5.73 2.71
N PRO A 90 16.50 6.73 3.20
CA PRO A 90 16.42 7.13 4.61
C PRO A 90 15.15 7.91 4.92
N GLU A 91 14.71 7.87 6.17
CA GLU A 91 13.65 8.74 6.66
C GLU A 91 13.97 10.22 6.37
N GLY A 92 12.94 11.00 6.00
CA GLY A 92 13.06 12.42 5.64
C GLY A 92 13.57 12.65 4.20
N ASN A 93 13.76 11.60 3.39
CA ASN A 93 14.12 11.80 1.99
C ASN A 93 13.01 12.55 1.24
N ALA A 94 13.37 13.62 0.55
CA ALA A 94 12.44 14.45 -0.23
C ALA A 94 12.71 14.40 -1.74
N ASN A 95 13.75 13.67 -2.19
CA ASN A 95 14.14 13.61 -3.60
C ASN A 95 14.27 12.17 -4.08
N PHE A 96 13.40 11.79 -5.00
CA PHE A 96 13.34 10.45 -5.56
C PHE A 96 13.85 10.34 -7.00
N VAL A 97 14.36 11.41 -7.59
CA VAL A 97 14.83 11.44 -9.00
C VAL A 97 15.87 10.36 -9.28
N SER A 98 16.86 10.17 -8.40
CA SER A 98 17.89 9.15 -8.57
C SER A 98 17.32 7.73 -8.55
N TYR A 99 16.38 7.44 -7.68
CA TYR A 99 15.73 6.14 -7.57
C TYR A 99 14.90 5.82 -8.82
N ILE A 100 14.17 6.82 -9.34
CA ILE A 100 13.41 6.64 -10.59
C ILE A 100 14.37 6.38 -11.77
N ASN A 101 15.48 7.10 -11.84
CA ASN A 101 16.48 6.87 -12.87
C ASN A 101 17.15 5.49 -12.74
N ASN A 102 17.38 4.99 -11.53
CA ASN A 102 17.89 3.65 -11.29
C ASN A 102 16.88 2.58 -11.73
N ALA A 103 15.58 2.78 -11.47
CA ALA A 103 14.51 1.90 -11.94
C ALA A 103 14.49 1.84 -13.48
N LYS A 104 14.62 2.98 -14.17
CA LYS A 104 14.73 3.07 -15.62
C LYS A 104 15.98 2.35 -16.13
N ALA A 105 17.12 2.57 -15.50
CA ALA A 105 18.39 1.91 -15.87
C ALA A 105 18.34 0.39 -15.69
N ALA A 106 17.57 -0.09 -14.73
CA ALA A 106 17.30 -1.52 -14.51
C ALA A 106 16.30 -2.11 -15.53
N ASN A 107 15.72 -1.30 -16.42
CA ASN A 107 14.62 -1.67 -17.30
C ASN A 107 13.43 -2.25 -16.52
N ALA A 108 13.13 -1.71 -15.32
CA ALA A 108 12.02 -2.16 -14.51
C ALA A 108 10.69 -1.76 -15.16
N GLY A 109 9.79 -2.71 -15.34
CA GLY A 109 8.44 -2.44 -15.82
C GLY A 109 7.49 -1.99 -14.71
N VAL A 110 7.86 -2.21 -13.46
CA VAL A 110 7.15 -1.69 -12.28
C VAL A 110 8.12 -1.11 -11.25
N ILE A 111 7.68 -0.06 -10.55
CA ILE A 111 8.25 0.36 -9.27
C ILE A 111 7.25 -0.07 -8.19
N PHE A 112 7.62 -1.03 -7.36
CA PHE A 112 6.83 -1.40 -6.19
C PHE A 112 7.32 -0.65 -4.96
N SER A 113 6.48 0.21 -4.41
CA SER A 113 6.84 1.06 -3.28
C SER A 113 5.69 1.15 -2.25
N PRO A 114 5.67 0.23 -1.28
CA PRO A 114 4.65 0.19 -0.23
C PRO A 114 5.01 1.16 0.90
N VAL A 115 5.04 2.44 0.61
CA VAL A 115 5.50 3.49 1.54
C VAL A 115 4.33 4.27 2.10
N SER A 116 4.59 5.13 3.09
CA SER A 116 3.57 6.07 3.59
C SER A 116 3.14 7.07 2.52
N ILE A 117 1.94 7.62 2.66
CA ILE A 117 1.27 8.52 1.70
C ILE A 117 2.19 9.68 1.28
N ASN A 118 2.92 10.29 2.22
CA ASN A 118 3.79 11.44 1.92
C ASN A 118 4.93 11.08 0.95
N TYR A 119 5.55 9.91 1.14
CA TYR A 119 6.59 9.43 0.22
C TYR A 119 6.00 8.95 -1.10
N ALA A 120 4.84 8.28 -1.07
CA ALA A 120 4.15 7.85 -2.27
C ALA A 120 3.84 9.02 -3.21
N GLN A 121 3.36 10.13 -2.68
CA GLN A 121 3.14 11.36 -3.44
C GLN A 121 4.42 11.81 -4.15
N LEU A 122 5.53 11.93 -3.43
CA LEU A 122 6.82 12.36 -3.98
C LEU A 122 7.37 11.39 -5.04
N ILE A 123 7.17 10.08 -4.83
CA ILE A 123 7.59 9.04 -5.80
C ILE A 123 6.77 9.15 -7.09
N VAL A 124 5.45 9.30 -6.98
CA VAL A 124 4.55 9.48 -8.13
C VAL A 124 4.91 10.75 -8.91
N GLU A 125 5.14 11.85 -8.22
CA GLU A 125 5.57 13.11 -8.83
C GLU A 125 6.92 12.98 -9.54
N ALA A 126 7.90 12.34 -8.90
CA ALA A 126 9.21 12.10 -9.49
C ALA A 126 9.13 11.16 -10.71
N ALA A 127 8.34 10.10 -10.64
CA ALA A 127 8.15 9.16 -11.74
C ALA A 127 7.56 9.85 -12.98
N ALA A 128 6.51 10.64 -12.79
CA ALA A 128 5.92 11.44 -13.86
C ALA A 128 6.93 12.45 -14.44
N ALA A 129 7.67 13.18 -13.58
CA ALA A 129 8.65 14.17 -14.02
C ALA A 129 9.85 13.57 -14.77
N GLN A 130 10.24 12.33 -14.43
CA GLN A 130 11.33 11.61 -15.09
C GLN A 130 10.86 10.75 -16.29
N GLY A 131 9.57 10.77 -16.62
CA GLY A 131 9.02 9.96 -17.70
C GLY A 131 9.26 8.46 -17.49
N PHE A 132 8.85 7.94 -16.31
CA PHE A 132 8.84 6.51 -16.07
C PHE A 132 7.63 5.90 -16.77
N GLU A 133 7.85 5.06 -17.75
CA GLU A 133 6.80 4.46 -18.60
C GLU A 133 6.15 3.21 -17.97
N GLY A 134 6.70 2.69 -16.87
CA GLY A 134 6.15 1.54 -16.14
C GLY A 134 5.04 1.93 -15.17
N THR A 135 4.54 0.92 -14.46
CA THR A 135 3.50 1.10 -13.44
C THR A 135 4.12 1.29 -12.05
N ILE A 136 3.61 2.24 -11.27
CA ILE A 136 3.86 2.31 -9.82
C ILE A 136 2.86 1.38 -9.13
N LEU A 137 3.38 0.40 -8.40
CA LEU A 137 2.58 -0.48 -7.55
C LEU A 137 2.73 -0.07 -6.10
N GLY A 138 1.60 0.06 -5.42
CA GLY A 138 1.56 0.39 -3.99
C GLY A 138 0.76 -0.60 -3.17
N GLY A 139 1.02 -0.59 -1.88
CA GLY A 139 0.19 -1.27 -0.90
C GLY A 139 -1.07 -0.45 -0.56
N ASP A 140 -1.80 -0.94 0.44
CA ASP A 140 -3.02 -0.32 0.96
C ASP A 140 -2.82 1.11 1.48
N THR A 141 -1.62 1.45 1.93
CA THR A 141 -1.25 2.81 2.36
C THR A 141 -1.36 3.87 1.26
N LEU A 142 -1.35 3.46 -0.03
CA LEU A 142 -1.47 4.39 -1.15
C LEU A 142 -2.93 4.71 -1.51
N ASP A 143 -3.90 4.09 -0.86
CA ASP A 143 -5.33 4.41 -1.05
C ASP A 143 -5.68 5.76 -0.41
N SER A 144 -5.30 6.82 -1.11
CA SER A 144 -5.44 8.21 -0.63
C SER A 144 -5.66 9.19 -1.78
N ASN A 145 -6.53 10.19 -1.53
CA ASN A 145 -6.72 11.30 -2.46
C ASN A 145 -5.42 12.08 -2.74
N MET A 146 -4.46 12.09 -1.81
CA MET A 146 -3.15 12.73 -2.03
C MET A 146 -2.39 12.05 -3.17
N VAL A 147 -2.43 10.72 -3.25
CA VAL A 147 -1.80 9.96 -4.33
C VAL A 147 -2.55 10.20 -5.65
N VAL A 148 -3.89 10.24 -5.62
CA VAL A 148 -4.71 10.55 -6.78
C VAL A 148 -4.40 11.95 -7.34
N GLU A 149 -4.34 12.98 -6.48
CA GLU A 149 -4.00 14.34 -6.90
C GLU A 149 -2.55 14.45 -7.40
N ALA A 150 -1.61 13.68 -6.81
CA ALA A 150 -0.23 13.62 -7.29
C ALA A 150 -0.11 13.05 -8.71
N ALA A 151 -0.98 12.10 -9.09
CA ALA A 151 -1.01 11.49 -10.41
C ALA A 151 -1.85 12.28 -11.43
N LYS A 152 -2.77 13.11 -10.96
CA LYS A 152 -3.76 13.79 -11.79
C LYS A 152 -3.16 14.67 -12.88
N GLY A 153 -3.57 14.40 -14.13
CA GLY A 153 -3.09 15.13 -15.31
C GLY A 153 -1.63 14.86 -15.69
N LYS A 154 -1.01 13.87 -15.08
CA LYS A 154 0.36 13.42 -15.39
C LYS A 154 0.30 12.07 -16.12
N ASP A 155 1.32 11.83 -16.94
CA ASP A 155 1.50 10.53 -17.60
C ASP A 155 2.22 9.57 -16.64
N VAL A 156 1.44 8.96 -15.75
CA VAL A 156 1.91 7.99 -14.76
C VAL A 156 0.79 6.99 -14.45
N ASP A 157 1.10 5.71 -14.49
CA ASP A 157 0.18 4.64 -14.11
C ASP A 157 0.43 4.20 -12.67
N VAL A 158 -0.61 4.24 -11.83
CA VAL A 158 -0.54 3.84 -10.43
C VAL A 158 -1.59 2.79 -10.15
N LYS A 159 -1.19 1.66 -9.57
CA LYS A 159 -2.07 0.59 -9.11
C LYS A 159 -1.81 0.29 -7.65
N ILE A 160 -2.84 0.05 -6.90
CA ILE A 160 -2.77 -0.19 -5.46
C ILE A 160 -3.60 -1.41 -5.05
N THR A 161 -3.29 -1.96 -3.90
CA THR A 161 -4.24 -2.79 -3.17
C THR A 161 -5.11 -1.93 -2.28
N THR A 162 -6.34 -2.34 -2.04
CA THR A 162 -7.28 -1.64 -1.17
C THR A 162 -8.14 -2.63 -0.39
N PHE A 163 -8.67 -2.21 0.76
CA PHE A 163 -9.59 -3.02 1.57
C PHE A 163 -11.02 -2.98 1.04
N TYR A 164 -11.37 -1.93 0.32
CA TYR A 164 -12.72 -1.68 -0.14
C TYR A 164 -12.72 -1.16 -1.57
N GLN A 165 -13.67 -1.67 -2.35
CA GLN A 165 -13.98 -1.14 -3.66
C GLN A 165 -15.50 -0.93 -3.77
N GLU A 166 -15.91 0.30 -4.10
CA GLU A 166 -17.31 0.63 -4.35
C GLU A 166 -17.87 -0.24 -5.50
N GLY A 167 -19.06 -0.76 -5.28
CA GLY A 167 -19.72 -1.68 -6.22
C GLY A 167 -19.50 -3.16 -5.91
N GLY A 168 -18.55 -3.51 -5.04
CA GLY A 168 -18.27 -4.88 -4.65
C GLY A 168 -19.37 -5.51 -3.77
N ASN A 169 -20.03 -4.70 -2.95
CA ASN A 169 -21.17 -5.10 -2.11
C ASN A 169 -22.19 -3.94 -2.03
N PRO A 170 -23.24 -3.94 -2.86
CA PRO A 170 -24.19 -2.81 -2.94
C PRO A 170 -24.92 -2.51 -1.63
N GLU A 171 -25.24 -3.51 -0.82
CA GLU A 171 -25.90 -3.30 0.48
C GLU A 171 -24.96 -2.61 1.47
N PHE A 172 -23.71 -3.05 1.54
CA PHE A 172 -22.69 -2.41 2.36
C PHE A 172 -22.39 -0.99 1.89
N ASP A 173 -22.29 -0.77 0.57
CA ASP A 173 -22.08 0.55 -0.03
C ASP A 173 -23.18 1.54 0.35
N ALA A 174 -24.43 1.09 0.34
CA ALA A 174 -25.57 1.94 0.72
C ALA A 174 -25.47 2.34 2.20
N GLY A 175 -25.16 1.40 3.10
CA GLY A 175 -24.98 1.66 4.53
C GLY A 175 -23.82 2.63 4.81
N ILE A 176 -22.70 2.46 4.13
CA ILE A 176 -21.53 3.37 4.27
C ILE A 176 -21.88 4.78 3.76
N LYS A 177 -22.56 4.91 2.63
CA LYS A 177 -23.00 6.21 2.11
C LYS A 177 -23.97 6.91 3.05
N GLU A 178 -24.91 6.16 3.62
CA GLU A 178 -25.85 6.70 4.62
C GLU A 178 -25.08 7.21 5.86
N TRP A 179 -24.15 6.40 6.37
CA TRP A 179 -23.34 6.78 7.54
C TRP A 179 -22.48 8.02 7.27
N ILE A 180 -21.76 8.08 6.13
CA ILE A 180 -20.93 9.24 5.74
C ILE A 180 -21.80 10.49 5.58
N ASN A 181 -23.03 10.36 5.04
CA ASN A 181 -23.95 11.48 4.89
C ASN A 181 -24.47 12.01 6.22
N ALA A 182 -24.70 11.12 7.20
CA ALA A 182 -25.12 11.49 8.53
C ALA A 182 -24.01 12.13 9.39
N ASN A 183 -22.72 11.86 9.06
CA ASN A 183 -21.56 12.32 9.82
C ASN A 183 -20.72 13.28 8.96
N ALA A 184 -21.02 14.58 9.05
CA ALA A 184 -20.40 15.60 8.20
C ALA A 184 -18.86 15.62 8.25
N ASP A 185 -18.29 15.38 9.43
CA ASP A 185 -16.84 15.36 9.66
C ASP A 185 -16.15 14.19 8.92
N ALA A 186 -16.84 13.08 8.71
CA ALA A 186 -16.33 11.96 7.93
C ALA A 186 -16.12 12.30 6.45
N LYS A 187 -16.83 13.29 5.93
CA LYS A 187 -16.69 13.76 4.54
C LYS A 187 -15.40 14.52 4.27
N THR A 188 -14.79 15.09 5.31
CA THR A 188 -13.54 15.84 5.22
C THR A 188 -12.32 14.93 5.27
N ASN A 189 -12.47 13.73 5.82
CA ASN A 189 -11.44 12.70 5.78
C ASN A 189 -11.55 11.98 4.43
N ASN A 190 -10.47 11.95 3.71
CA ASN A 190 -10.32 11.32 2.40
C ASN A 190 -10.91 9.91 2.36
N GLY A 191 -12.17 9.70 2.16
CA GLY A 191 -12.93 8.47 2.29
C GLY A 191 -12.33 7.20 1.64
N GLY A 192 -11.08 6.90 1.95
CA GLY A 192 -10.39 5.68 1.55
C GLY A 192 -10.91 4.45 2.28
N SER A 193 -10.42 3.29 1.87
CA SER A 193 -10.81 1.99 2.43
C SER A 193 -10.54 1.86 3.94
N ASP A 194 -9.57 2.59 4.46
CA ASP A 194 -9.24 2.63 5.89
C ASP A 194 -10.41 3.19 6.71
N MET A 195 -11.09 4.24 6.22
CA MET A 195 -12.28 4.77 6.87
C MET A 195 -13.42 3.76 6.85
N VAL A 196 -13.64 3.08 5.72
CA VAL A 196 -14.67 2.05 5.60
C VAL A 196 -14.41 0.92 6.59
N SER A 197 -13.16 0.48 6.71
CA SER A 197 -12.75 -0.53 7.68
C SER A 197 -13.00 -0.07 9.13
N ALA A 198 -12.65 1.17 9.47
CA ALA A 198 -12.88 1.74 10.79
C ALA A 198 -14.39 1.81 11.12
N VAL A 199 -15.22 2.24 10.18
CA VAL A 199 -16.68 2.25 10.34
C VAL A 199 -17.23 0.85 10.57
N THR A 200 -16.73 -0.15 9.85
CA THR A 200 -17.14 -1.55 10.02
C THR A 200 -16.83 -2.06 11.43
N VAL A 201 -15.66 -1.72 11.98
CA VAL A 201 -15.30 -2.10 13.36
C VAL A 201 -16.23 -1.41 14.39
N MET A 202 -16.50 -0.13 14.21
CA MET A 202 -17.37 0.61 15.14
C MET A 202 -18.84 0.16 15.07
N GLY A 203 -19.30 -0.23 13.90
CA GLY A 203 -20.65 -0.76 13.68
C GLY A 203 -20.88 -2.12 14.26
#